data_b4db8747261dcfebd9dec73d7d2da687
#
_entry.id   b4db8747261dcfebd9dec73d7d2da687
#
_cell.length_a   1.000
_cell.length_b   1.000
_cell.length_c   1.000
_cell.angle_alpha   90.00
_cell.angle_beta   90.00
_cell.angle_gamma   90.00
#
_symmetry.space_group_name_H-M   'P 1'
#
loop_
_entity.id
_entity.type
_entity.pdbx_description
1 polymer ?
#
loop_
_entity_poly.entity_id
_entity_poly.type
_entity_poly.pdbx_seq_one_letter_code
_entity_poly.pdbx_strand_id
1 'polypeptide(L)'
;LESIIIKVPNYDFESFDGSNHKLWCVDDINYHLELIEAFKSIDFFYIADGHHRIGAMEYLSKLDNLNIDKFMISAFPNTQSKIFDYNRVIRDLNGYSEEKFIKLLSENFDVNLVNKPFKPEKNKMFGMYHEGKWYSLEFINKMNFNSFIEKLDINILNQFCLKEILDIKDVNNDERIRFIAGCHGLEALEKKVNENPDSVAFSIFPSSVADVMKVADNNLTMPPKSTWFDPKPLDGLVVYEF
;
A
#
# COMPACT_ATOMS: atom_id res chain seq x y z
N LEU A 1 -1.23 26.24 11.26
CA LEU A 1 -0.75 25.90 9.90
C LEU A 1 -1.43 26.73 8.81
N GLU A 2 -2.74 26.93 8.87
CA GLU A 2 -3.47 27.72 7.87
C GLU A 2 -2.89 29.13 7.68
N SER A 3 -2.48 29.79 8.77
CA SER A 3 -1.84 31.11 8.72
C SER A 3 -0.46 31.14 8.04
N ILE A 4 0.19 30.00 7.91
CA ILE A 4 1.46 29.85 7.22
C ILE A 4 1.26 29.64 5.71
N ILE A 5 0.34 28.76 5.32
CA ILE A 5 0.11 28.41 3.93
C ILE A 5 -0.55 29.51 3.08
N ILE A 6 -1.11 30.56 3.71
CA ILE A 6 -1.57 31.76 2.99
C ILE A 6 -0.39 32.66 2.52
N LYS A 7 0.80 32.50 3.09
CA LYS A 7 2.00 33.24 2.67
C LYS A 7 2.52 32.68 1.35
N VAL A 8 3.33 33.47 0.65
CA VAL A 8 4.06 32.99 -0.53
C VAL A 8 5.00 31.85 -0.09
N PRO A 9 4.97 30.70 -0.75
CA PRO A 9 5.88 29.60 -0.40
C PRO A 9 7.33 29.98 -0.70
N ASN A 10 8.27 29.45 0.08
CA ASN A 10 9.70 29.62 -0.18
C ASN A 10 10.15 28.87 -1.45
N TYR A 11 9.47 27.74 -1.73
CA TYR A 11 9.68 26.94 -2.95
C TYR A 11 8.33 26.57 -3.55
N ASP A 12 8.19 26.77 -4.86
CA ASP A 12 7.00 26.42 -5.63
C ASP A 12 7.47 25.88 -7.00
N PHE A 13 7.31 24.61 -7.26
CA PHE A 13 7.79 23.97 -8.47
C PHE A 13 7.01 22.70 -8.81
N GLU A 14 7.08 22.31 -10.07
CA GLU A 14 6.56 21.04 -10.59
C GLU A 14 7.69 20.03 -10.70
N SER A 15 7.48 18.81 -10.18
CA SER A 15 8.42 17.71 -10.29
C SER A 15 8.26 16.96 -11.62
N PHE A 16 9.21 16.06 -11.90
CA PHE A 16 9.27 15.30 -13.16
C PHE A 16 8.05 14.40 -13.42
N ASP A 17 7.27 14.08 -12.39
CA ASP A 17 6.03 13.28 -12.48
C ASP A 17 4.76 14.14 -12.65
N GLY A 18 4.91 15.47 -12.78
CA GLY A 18 3.83 16.45 -12.92
C GLY A 18 3.20 16.88 -11.60
N SER A 19 3.73 16.44 -10.44
CA SER A 19 3.24 16.86 -9.14
C SER A 19 3.74 18.25 -8.78
N ASN A 20 2.86 19.10 -8.22
CA ASN A 20 3.23 20.42 -7.74
C ASN A 20 3.63 20.37 -6.27
N HIS A 21 4.79 20.94 -5.97
CA HIS A 21 5.36 21.00 -4.62
C HIS A 21 5.45 22.44 -4.15
N LYS A 22 4.95 22.70 -2.95
CA LYS A 22 5.06 23.99 -2.28
C LYS A 22 5.61 23.77 -0.87
N LEU A 23 6.66 24.51 -0.53
CA LEU A 23 7.28 24.45 0.78
C LEU A 23 7.33 25.83 1.41
N TRP A 24 7.04 25.86 2.70
CA TRP A 24 7.17 27.03 3.54
C TRP A 24 8.16 26.72 4.65
N CYS A 25 9.22 27.53 4.72
CA CYS A 25 10.13 27.53 5.87
C CYS A 25 9.50 28.35 7.00
N VAL A 26 9.44 27.77 8.17
CA VAL A 26 8.87 28.43 9.35
C VAL A 26 10.01 28.90 10.23
N ASP A 27 10.42 30.17 10.09
CA ASP A 27 11.55 30.75 10.81
C ASP A 27 11.13 31.54 12.08
N ASP A 28 9.82 31.81 12.24
CA ASP A 28 9.30 32.55 13.39
C ASP A 28 9.25 31.65 14.63
N ILE A 29 9.94 32.07 15.69
CA ILE A 29 10.06 31.34 16.95
C ILE A 29 8.68 31.09 17.61
N ASN A 30 7.72 32.01 17.43
CA ASN A 30 6.38 31.83 18.01
C ASN A 30 5.65 30.65 17.35
N TYR A 31 5.75 30.52 16.02
CA TYR A 31 5.22 29.34 15.31
C TYR A 31 5.94 28.06 15.71
N HIS A 32 7.26 28.10 15.96
CA HIS A 32 7.99 26.93 16.46
C HIS A 32 7.44 26.49 17.82
N LEU A 33 7.23 27.43 18.75
CA LEU A 33 6.68 27.13 20.07
C LEU A 33 5.27 26.57 19.99
N GLU A 34 4.40 27.18 19.17
CA GLU A 34 3.04 26.68 18.94
C GLU A 34 3.04 25.24 18.36
N LEU A 35 3.92 24.96 17.38
CA LEU A 35 4.08 23.62 16.81
C LEU A 35 4.56 22.62 17.86
N ILE A 36 5.58 22.97 18.65
CA ILE A 36 6.10 22.10 19.71
C ILE A 36 4.98 21.77 20.71
N GLU A 37 4.21 22.75 21.16
CA GLU A 37 3.09 22.50 22.09
C GLU A 37 2.00 21.64 21.44
N ALA A 38 1.67 21.86 20.17
CA ALA A 38 0.72 21.03 19.45
C ALA A 38 1.20 19.57 19.33
N PHE A 39 2.48 19.37 19.02
CA PHE A 39 3.06 18.03 18.92
C PHE A 39 3.18 17.31 20.27
N LYS A 40 3.36 18.03 21.38
CA LYS A 40 3.35 17.44 22.74
C LYS A 40 2.02 16.79 23.11
N SER A 41 0.92 17.19 22.48
CA SER A 41 -0.41 16.60 22.70
C SER A 41 -0.62 15.29 21.92
N ILE A 42 0.34 14.88 21.08
CA ILE A 42 0.28 13.66 20.28
C ILE A 42 1.11 12.58 20.98
N ASP A 43 0.43 11.57 21.50
CA ASP A 43 1.09 10.51 22.28
C ASP A 43 2.03 9.67 21.42
N PHE A 44 1.67 9.39 20.15
CA PHE A 44 2.47 8.59 19.22
C PHE A 44 2.09 8.83 17.77
N PHE A 45 2.99 8.44 16.86
CA PHE A 45 2.80 8.46 15.42
C PHE A 45 2.78 7.05 14.86
N TYR A 46 2.00 6.85 13.80
CA TYR A 46 2.02 5.62 13.02
C TYR A 46 3.00 5.76 11.85
N ILE A 47 3.83 4.74 11.67
CA ILE A 47 4.76 4.71 10.54
C ILE A 47 3.98 4.34 9.28
N ALA A 48 3.78 5.30 8.38
CA ALA A 48 3.11 5.09 7.11
C ALA A 48 4.08 4.56 6.03
N ASP A 49 5.28 5.10 5.97
CA ASP A 49 6.35 4.70 5.05
C ASP A 49 7.72 4.91 5.70
N GLY A 50 8.76 4.29 5.15
CA GLY A 50 10.13 4.44 5.64
C GLY A 50 10.51 3.53 6.81
N HIS A 51 9.86 2.39 7.01
CA HIS A 51 10.17 1.42 8.08
C HIS A 51 11.66 1.05 8.14
N HIS A 52 12.33 0.85 6.99
CA HIS A 52 13.75 0.54 6.94
C HIS A 52 14.61 1.72 7.39
N ARG A 53 14.23 2.96 7.07
CA ARG A 53 14.92 4.17 7.52
C ARG A 53 14.83 4.32 9.02
N ILE A 54 13.65 4.13 9.60
CA ILE A 54 13.46 4.18 11.06
C ILE A 54 14.23 3.06 11.74
N GLY A 55 14.19 1.83 11.23
CA GLY A 55 14.98 0.71 11.75
C GLY A 55 16.49 0.97 11.68
N ALA A 56 16.98 1.61 10.62
CA ALA A 56 18.38 2.01 10.51
C ALA A 56 18.75 3.07 11.55
N MET A 57 17.89 4.07 11.78
CA MET A 57 18.09 5.09 12.83
C MET A 57 18.09 4.49 14.22
N GLU A 58 17.18 3.56 14.51
CA GLU A 58 17.15 2.82 15.77
C GLU A 58 18.44 2.03 15.98
N TYR A 59 18.94 1.36 14.94
CA TYR A 59 20.22 0.66 14.99
C TYR A 59 21.38 1.62 15.27
N LEU A 60 21.47 2.72 14.53
CA LEU A 60 22.54 3.71 14.67
C LEU A 60 22.52 4.38 16.04
N SER A 61 21.37 4.67 16.62
CA SER A 61 21.24 5.26 17.96
C SER A 61 21.78 4.38 19.09
N LYS A 62 21.95 3.08 18.84
CA LYS A 62 22.52 2.10 19.79
C LYS A 62 24.03 1.93 19.67
N LEU A 63 24.66 2.58 18.69
CA LEU A 63 26.11 2.54 18.52
C LEU A 63 26.77 3.61 19.40
N ASP A 64 27.69 3.19 20.27
CA ASP A 64 28.36 4.02 21.27
C ASP A 64 29.12 5.24 20.69
N ASN A 65 29.43 5.23 19.40
CA ASN A 65 30.24 6.26 18.74
C ASN A 65 29.42 7.34 18.02
N LEU A 66 28.08 7.21 17.98
CA LEU A 66 27.20 8.12 17.25
C LEU A 66 26.15 8.69 18.22
N ASN A 67 26.23 10.00 18.48
CA ASN A 67 25.22 10.68 19.30
C ASN A 67 24.03 11.10 18.43
N ILE A 68 23.26 10.10 17.96
CA ILE A 68 22.06 10.34 17.16
C ILE A 68 20.86 10.34 18.10
N ASP A 69 20.38 11.52 18.46
CA ASP A 69 19.22 11.73 19.32
C ASP A 69 17.98 12.26 18.56
N LYS A 70 18.12 12.58 17.26
CA LYS A 70 17.08 13.18 16.44
C LYS A 70 17.10 12.61 15.03
N PHE A 71 15.94 12.64 14.38
CA PHE A 71 15.79 12.36 12.96
C PHE A 71 14.63 13.16 12.36
N MET A 72 14.67 13.36 11.07
CA MET A 72 13.64 14.09 10.34
C MET A 72 12.44 13.20 10.07
N ILE A 73 11.25 13.74 10.29
CA ILE A 73 9.98 13.09 9.91
C ILE A 73 9.13 14.03 9.05
N SER A 74 8.28 13.44 8.21
CA SER A 74 7.15 14.13 7.58
C SER A 74 5.87 13.62 8.24
N ALA A 75 5.19 14.48 8.99
CA ALA A 75 3.95 14.12 9.70
C ALA A 75 2.73 14.55 8.89
N PHE A 76 1.78 13.63 8.69
CA PHE A 76 0.54 13.88 7.97
C PHE A 76 -0.66 13.53 8.84
N PRO A 77 -1.72 14.33 8.83
CA PRO A 77 -3.01 13.89 9.38
C PRO A 77 -3.50 12.64 8.64
N ASN A 78 -4.06 11.68 9.36
CA ASN A 78 -4.62 10.47 8.77
C ASN A 78 -5.71 10.75 7.72
N THR A 79 -6.39 11.90 7.81
CA THR A 79 -7.41 12.36 6.86
C THR A 79 -6.83 12.88 5.55
N GLN A 80 -5.54 13.19 5.49
CA GLN A 80 -4.83 13.64 4.29
C GLN A 80 -4.00 12.54 3.62
N SER A 81 -3.93 11.37 4.24
CA SER A 81 -3.24 10.22 3.68
C SER A 81 -4.23 9.30 3.00
N LYS A 82 -3.93 8.92 1.76
CA LYS A 82 -4.69 7.93 1.00
C LYS A 82 -3.85 6.68 0.83
N ILE A 83 -4.48 5.52 0.95
CA ILE A 83 -3.85 4.26 0.63
C ILE A 83 -4.43 3.76 -0.69
N PHE A 84 -3.58 3.54 -1.66
CA PHE A 84 -3.93 2.83 -2.87
C PHE A 84 -3.75 1.33 -2.69
N ASP A 85 -4.52 0.60 -3.45
CA ASP A 85 -4.38 -0.84 -3.61
C ASP A 85 -3.00 -1.21 -4.17
N TYR A 86 -2.53 -2.38 -3.80
CA TYR A 86 -1.33 -2.98 -4.38
C TYR A 86 -1.75 -4.25 -5.14
N ASN A 87 -1.97 -4.09 -6.44
CA ASN A 87 -2.48 -5.13 -7.32
C ASN A 87 -1.41 -6.18 -7.62
N ARG A 88 -1.81 -7.38 -8.00
CA ARG A 88 -0.93 -8.49 -8.33
C ARG A 88 -1.07 -8.90 -9.77
N VAL A 89 0.06 -9.22 -10.38
CA VAL A 89 0.12 -9.95 -11.65
C VAL A 89 0.95 -11.20 -11.42
N ILE A 90 0.37 -12.34 -11.74
CA ILE A 90 1.00 -13.65 -11.63
C ILE A 90 1.29 -14.17 -13.04
N ARG A 91 2.50 -14.66 -13.26
CA ARG A 91 3.05 -14.98 -14.57
C ARG A 91 2.37 -16.17 -15.26
N ASP A 92 1.79 -17.08 -14.49
CA ASP A 92 1.16 -18.29 -15.00
C ASP A 92 0.08 -18.80 -14.05
N LEU A 93 -0.75 -19.72 -14.52
CA LEU A 93 -1.81 -20.38 -13.75
C LEU A 93 -1.37 -21.69 -13.08
N ASN A 94 -0.08 -21.86 -12.80
CA ASN A 94 0.46 -23.09 -12.19
C ASN A 94 0.15 -24.36 -13.02
N GLY A 95 0.14 -24.22 -14.35
CA GLY A 95 -0.18 -25.32 -15.29
C GLY A 95 -1.67 -25.65 -15.42
N TYR A 96 -2.56 -24.92 -14.80
CA TYR A 96 -3.99 -25.09 -14.98
C TYR A 96 -4.49 -24.39 -16.26
N SER A 97 -5.52 -24.96 -16.89
CA SER A 97 -6.32 -24.24 -17.89
C SER A 97 -7.21 -23.18 -17.20
N GLU A 98 -7.65 -22.17 -17.95
CA GLU A 98 -8.59 -21.13 -17.46
C GLU A 98 -9.83 -21.78 -16.77
N GLU A 99 -10.46 -22.77 -17.44
CA GLU A 99 -11.63 -23.46 -16.89
C GLU A 99 -11.35 -24.14 -15.55
N LYS A 100 -10.21 -24.83 -15.45
CA LYS A 100 -9.83 -25.50 -14.19
C LYS A 100 -9.51 -24.50 -13.11
N PHE A 101 -8.84 -23.41 -13.46
CA PHE A 101 -8.50 -22.34 -12.51
C PHE A 101 -9.75 -21.65 -11.97
N ILE A 102 -10.70 -21.28 -12.82
CA ILE A 102 -11.99 -20.71 -12.42
C ILE A 102 -12.77 -21.70 -11.51
N LYS A 103 -12.77 -22.98 -11.85
CA LYS A 103 -13.42 -24.01 -11.01
C LYS A 103 -12.81 -24.07 -9.61
N LEU A 104 -11.49 -24.02 -9.49
CA LEU A 104 -10.80 -24.02 -8.19
C LEU A 104 -11.09 -22.73 -7.41
N LEU A 105 -11.08 -21.58 -8.07
CA LEU A 105 -11.47 -20.31 -7.43
C LEU A 105 -12.90 -20.35 -6.91
N SER A 106 -13.82 -21.00 -7.64
CA SER A 106 -15.24 -21.09 -7.27
C SER A 106 -15.51 -21.91 -6.00
N GLU A 107 -14.51 -22.60 -5.46
CA GLU A 107 -14.62 -23.26 -4.15
C GLU A 107 -14.68 -22.22 -3.00
N ASN A 108 -14.09 -21.05 -3.19
CA ASN A 108 -13.99 -20.01 -2.16
C ASN A 108 -14.56 -18.66 -2.59
N PHE A 109 -14.76 -18.44 -3.88
CA PHE A 109 -15.24 -17.18 -4.45
C PHE A 109 -16.45 -17.40 -5.36
N ASP A 110 -17.38 -16.45 -5.35
CA ASP A 110 -18.37 -16.34 -6.42
C ASP A 110 -17.71 -15.63 -7.60
N VAL A 111 -17.55 -16.32 -8.73
CA VAL A 111 -16.79 -15.89 -9.90
C VAL A 111 -17.73 -15.56 -11.05
N ASN A 112 -17.77 -14.28 -11.44
CA ASN A 112 -18.67 -13.82 -12.50
C ASN A 112 -17.89 -13.09 -13.59
N LEU A 113 -18.11 -13.47 -14.88
CA LEU A 113 -17.58 -12.74 -16.03
C LEU A 113 -18.23 -11.35 -16.10
N VAL A 114 -17.43 -10.31 -16.33
CA VAL A 114 -17.90 -8.92 -16.47
C VAL A 114 -17.42 -8.30 -17.77
N ASN A 115 -18.21 -7.38 -18.32
CA ASN A 115 -17.98 -6.79 -19.66
C ASN A 115 -17.07 -5.55 -19.67
N LYS A 116 -16.52 -5.18 -18.53
CA LYS A 116 -15.64 -3.98 -18.38
C LYS A 116 -14.62 -4.21 -17.25
N PRO A 117 -13.53 -3.43 -17.27
CA PRO A 117 -12.55 -3.44 -16.17
C PRO A 117 -13.24 -3.34 -14.82
N PHE A 118 -12.85 -4.22 -13.90
CA PHE A 118 -13.48 -4.32 -12.60
C PHE A 118 -12.54 -3.87 -11.48
N LYS A 119 -12.89 -2.77 -10.83
CA LYS A 119 -12.25 -2.30 -9.61
C LYS A 119 -13.16 -2.61 -8.43
N PRO A 120 -12.68 -3.34 -7.41
CA PRO A 120 -13.48 -3.62 -6.22
C PRO A 120 -13.91 -2.33 -5.50
N GLU A 121 -15.15 -2.32 -4.99
CA GLU A 121 -15.72 -1.17 -4.27
C GLU A 121 -15.87 -1.44 -2.77
N LYS A 122 -15.70 -2.66 -2.33
CA LYS A 122 -15.80 -3.09 -0.93
C LYS A 122 -14.83 -4.22 -0.61
N ASN A 123 -14.59 -4.42 0.67
CA ASN A 123 -13.82 -5.57 1.17
C ASN A 123 -14.42 -6.89 0.69
N LYS A 124 -13.55 -7.90 0.53
CA LYS A 124 -13.86 -9.25 0.06
C LYS A 124 -14.31 -9.34 -1.41
N MET A 125 -14.16 -8.26 -2.15
CA MET A 125 -14.29 -8.26 -3.60
C MET A 125 -12.92 -8.08 -4.26
N PHE A 126 -12.76 -8.76 -5.41
CA PHE A 126 -11.55 -8.69 -6.22
C PHE A 126 -11.95 -8.62 -7.68
N GLY A 127 -11.13 -7.97 -8.49
CA GLY A 127 -11.19 -8.13 -9.94
C GLY A 127 -10.12 -9.11 -10.38
N MET A 128 -10.42 -9.91 -11.38
CA MET A 128 -9.44 -10.78 -12.04
C MET A 128 -9.44 -10.48 -13.55
N TYR A 129 -8.25 -10.34 -14.13
CA TYR A 129 -8.07 -10.20 -15.56
C TYR A 129 -7.19 -11.30 -16.10
N HIS A 130 -7.68 -12.03 -17.10
CA HIS A 130 -6.98 -13.09 -17.79
C HIS A 130 -7.49 -13.24 -19.22
N GLU A 131 -6.61 -13.46 -20.19
CA GLU A 131 -6.94 -13.66 -21.62
C GLU A 131 -7.97 -12.64 -22.18
N GLY A 132 -7.80 -11.36 -21.86
CA GLY A 132 -8.67 -10.30 -22.36
C GLY A 132 -10.03 -10.20 -21.68
N LYS A 133 -10.30 -10.97 -20.64
CA LYS A 133 -11.56 -11.05 -19.92
C LYS A 133 -11.39 -10.55 -18.48
N TRP A 134 -12.39 -9.79 -18.03
CA TRP A 134 -12.50 -9.40 -16.62
C TRP A 134 -13.51 -10.26 -15.89
N TYR A 135 -13.21 -10.60 -14.65
CA TYR A 135 -14.08 -11.32 -13.73
C TYR A 135 -14.20 -10.54 -12.42
N SER A 136 -15.38 -10.51 -11.83
CA SER A 136 -15.57 -10.14 -10.44
C SER A 136 -15.50 -11.39 -9.56
N LEU A 137 -14.77 -11.30 -8.45
CA LEU A 137 -14.66 -12.36 -7.46
C LEU A 137 -15.22 -11.82 -6.14
N GLU A 138 -16.22 -12.47 -5.55
CA GLU A 138 -16.66 -12.16 -4.19
C GLU A 138 -16.33 -13.36 -3.28
N PHE A 139 -15.61 -13.10 -2.19
CA PHE A 139 -15.22 -14.16 -1.24
C PHE A 139 -16.44 -14.64 -0.45
N ILE A 140 -16.80 -15.92 -0.60
CA ILE A 140 -18.01 -16.53 -0.04
C ILE A 140 -17.73 -17.56 1.06
N ASN A 141 -16.47 -17.93 1.28
CA ASN A 141 -16.12 -18.91 2.30
C ASN A 141 -16.50 -18.40 3.70
N LYS A 142 -17.26 -19.22 4.45
CA LYS A 142 -17.79 -18.89 5.79
C LYS A 142 -16.85 -19.28 6.93
N MET A 143 -15.58 -19.49 6.64
CA MET A 143 -14.61 -19.83 7.69
C MET A 143 -14.52 -18.74 8.77
N ASN A 144 -14.22 -19.16 9.98
CA ASN A 144 -13.88 -18.26 11.06
C ASN A 144 -12.39 -17.91 10.99
N PHE A 145 -12.09 -16.65 10.81
CA PHE A 145 -10.72 -16.15 10.90
C PHE A 145 -10.30 -16.00 12.35
N ASN A 146 -9.08 -16.40 12.67
CA ASN A 146 -8.54 -16.35 14.03
C ASN A 146 -8.05 -14.96 14.42
N SER A 147 -7.74 -14.11 13.44
CA SER A 147 -7.20 -12.77 13.66
C SER A 147 -7.79 -11.75 12.68
N PHE A 148 -7.62 -10.47 13.03
CA PHE A 148 -8.01 -9.37 12.15
C PHE A 148 -7.18 -9.37 10.85
N ILE A 149 -5.88 -9.68 10.94
CA ILE A 149 -4.98 -9.72 9.78
C ILE A 149 -5.44 -10.75 8.74
N GLU A 150 -5.92 -11.92 9.16
CA GLU A 150 -6.40 -12.94 8.24
C GLU A 150 -7.62 -12.47 7.43
N LYS A 151 -8.38 -11.49 7.94
CA LYS A 151 -9.55 -10.91 7.27
C LYS A 151 -9.23 -9.87 6.23
N LEU A 152 -7.99 -9.39 6.18
CA LEU A 152 -7.58 -8.42 5.17
C LEU A 152 -7.65 -9.05 3.78
N ASP A 153 -8.18 -8.33 2.81
CA ASP A 153 -8.39 -8.82 1.44
C ASP A 153 -7.11 -9.37 0.82
N ILE A 154 -5.98 -8.73 1.11
CA ILE A 154 -4.66 -9.20 0.71
C ILE A 154 -4.37 -10.62 1.20
N ASN A 155 -4.72 -10.94 2.45
CA ASN A 155 -4.47 -12.26 3.03
C ASN A 155 -5.49 -13.29 2.56
N ILE A 156 -6.72 -12.88 2.31
CA ILE A 156 -7.72 -13.74 1.67
C ILE A 156 -7.21 -14.16 0.29
N LEU A 157 -6.77 -13.23 -0.55
CA LEU A 157 -6.23 -13.55 -1.87
C LEU A 157 -4.96 -14.42 -1.76
N ASN A 158 -4.04 -14.07 -0.88
CA ASN A 158 -2.80 -14.82 -0.66
C ASN A 158 -3.09 -16.27 -0.24
N GLN A 159 -4.02 -16.50 0.68
CA GLN A 159 -4.32 -17.84 1.19
C GLN A 159 -5.08 -18.67 0.16
N PHE A 160 -6.24 -18.18 -0.33
CA PHE A 160 -7.20 -18.98 -1.09
C PHE A 160 -6.94 -19.01 -2.59
N CYS A 161 -6.09 -18.13 -3.11
CA CYS A 161 -5.71 -18.13 -4.52
C CYS A 161 -4.21 -18.39 -4.69
N LEU A 162 -3.35 -17.49 -4.15
CA LEU A 162 -1.92 -17.57 -4.45
C LEU A 162 -1.29 -18.83 -3.87
N LYS A 163 -1.59 -19.16 -2.62
CA LYS A 163 -0.98 -20.30 -1.93
C LYS A 163 -1.66 -21.62 -2.29
N GLU A 164 -3.00 -21.70 -2.19
CA GLU A 164 -3.73 -22.97 -2.33
C GLU A 164 -3.85 -23.41 -3.79
N ILE A 165 -4.01 -22.48 -4.73
CA ILE A 165 -4.21 -22.81 -6.15
C ILE A 165 -2.91 -22.65 -6.94
N LEU A 166 -2.23 -21.48 -6.80
CA LEU A 166 -1.06 -21.16 -7.59
C LEU A 166 0.27 -21.61 -6.96
N ASP A 167 0.24 -22.24 -5.77
CA ASP A 167 1.40 -22.73 -5.00
C ASP A 167 2.49 -21.66 -4.75
N ILE A 168 2.06 -20.39 -4.63
CA ILE A 168 2.92 -19.27 -4.24
C ILE A 168 2.93 -19.17 -2.72
N LYS A 169 3.96 -19.73 -2.08
CA LYS A 169 4.09 -19.79 -0.62
C LYS A 169 4.71 -18.54 -0.03
N ASP A 170 5.61 -17.90 -0.76
CA ASP A 170 6.30 -16.67 -0.34
C ASP A 170 6.11 -15.57 -1.39
N VAL A 171 5.15 -14.70 -1.12
CA VAL A 171 4.77 -13.60 -2.01
C VAL A 171 5.91 -12.59 -2.26
N ASN A 172 6.91 -12.54 -1.35
CA ASN A 172 8.04 -11.60 -1.49
C ASN A 172 9.13 -12.12 -2.42
N ASN A 173 9.33 -13.42 -2.44
CA ASN A 173 10.47 -14.03 -3.11
C ASN A 173 10.08 -14.86 -4.35
N ASP A 174 8.79 -15.09 -4.60
CA ASP A 174 8.36 -15.82 -5.80
C ASP A 174 8.49 -14.95 -7.06
N GLU A 175 9.31 -15.37 -7.99
CA GLU A 175 9.60 -14.64 -9.23
C GLU A 175 8.41 -14.54 -10.19
N ARG A 176 7.36 -15.35 -9.99
CA ARG A 176 6.15 -15.32 -10.80
C ARG A 176 5.25 -14.13 -10.47
N ILE A 177 5.38 -13.54 -9.28
CA ILE A 177 4.53 -12.42 -8.86
C ILE A 177 5.16 -11.07 -9.17
N ARG A 178 4.34 -10.14 -9.61
CA ARG A 178 4.65 -8.72 -9.78
C ARG A 178 3.59 -7.89 -9.09
N PHE A 179 4.00 -6.73 -8.59
CA PHE A 179 3.14 -5.80 -7.88
C PHE A 179 2.96 -4.53 -8.69
N ILE A 180 1.71 -4.08 -8.83
CA ILE A 180 1.36 -2.85 -9.54
C ILE A 180 0.55 -1.98 -8.60
N ALA A 181 1.06 -0.78 -8.31
CA ALA A 181 0.35 0.17 -7.47
C ALA A 181 -0.95 0.63 -8.15
N GLY A 182 -2.03 0.74 -7.38
CA GLY A 182 -3.36 1.09 -7.89
C GLY A 182 -3.47 2.50 -8.49
N CYS A 183 -2.49 3.38 -8.20
CA CYS A 183 -2.40 4.69 -8.84
C CYS A 183 -2.15 4.61 -10.35
N HIS A 184 -1.63 3.49 -10.87
CA HIS A 184 -1.41 3.27 -12.31
C HIS A 184 -2.68 2.82 -13.07
N GLY A 185 -3.81 2.62 -12.38
CA GLY A 185 -5.07 2.21 -13.00
C GLY A 185 -5.13 0.73 -13.38
N LEU A 186 -6.28 0.31 -13.88
CA LEU A 186 -6.51 -1.08 -14.30
C LEU A 186 -5.86 -1.39 -15.65
N GLU A 187 -5.66 -0.38 -16.51
CA GLU A 187 -4.99 -0.51 -17.80
C GLU A 187 -3.55 -1.02 -17.64
N ALA A 188 -2.90 -0.67 -16.52
CA ALA A 188 -1.56 -1.20 -16.23
C ALA A 188 -1.56 -2.71 -15.98
N LEU A 189 -2.65 -3.25 -15.40
CA LEU A 189 -2.85 -4.69 -15.22
C LEU A 189 -3.08 -5.38 -16.56
N GLU A 190 -4.00 -4.85 -17.37
CA GLU A 190 -4.31 -5.36 -18.69
C GLU A 190 -3.06 -5.41 -19.57
N LYS A 191 -2.33 -4.30 -19.62
CA LYS A 191 -1.07 -4.21 -20.37
C LYS A 191 -0.10 -5.30 -19.94
N LYS A 192 0.05 -5.51 -18.61
CA LYS A 192 1.03 -6.45 -18.08
C LYS A 192 0.67 -7.91 -18.36
N VAL A 193 -0.61 -8.25 -18.30
CA VAL A 193 -1.11 -9.59 -18.67
C VAL A 193 -1.01 -9.80 -20.17
N ASN A 194 -1.35 -8.80 -20.98
CA ASN A 194 -1.28 -8.92 -22.44
C ASN A 194 0.16 -9.08 -22.99
N GLU A 195 1.18 -8.68 -22.21
CA GLU A 195 2.59 -8.98 -22.52
C GLU A 195 2.91 -10.48 -22.39
N ASN A 196 2.18 -11.22 -21.55
CA ASN A 196 2.30 -12.65 -21.37
C ASN A 196 0.90 -13.26 -21.14
N PRO A 197 0.27 -13.86 -22.16
CA PRO A 197 -1.11 -14.36 -22.10
C PRO A 197 -1.38 -15.40 -21.01
N ASP A 198 -0.37 -16.16 -20.59
CA ASP A 198 -0.52 -17.12 -19.49
C ASP A 198 -0.69 -16.45 -18.12
N SER A 199 -0.47 -15.12 -18.04
CA SER A 199 -0.55 -14.35 -16.80
C SER A 199 -1.98 -14.08 -16.38
N VAL A 200 -2.18 -13.91 -15.08
CA VAL A 200 -3.42 -13.42 -14.47
C VAL A 200 -3.14 -12.22 -13.58
N ALA A 201 -4.00 -11.23 -13.61
CA ALA A 201 -3.93 -10.08 -12.72
C ALA A 201 -5.10 -10.05 -11.74
N PHE A 202 -4.84 -9.53 -10.54
CA PHE A 202 -5.87 -9.28 -9.53
C PHE A 202 -5.86 -7.81 -9.11
N SER A 203 -7.02 -7.15 -9.22
CA SER A 203 -7.28 -5.87 -8.57
C SER A 203 -7.90 -6.12 -7.19
N ILE A 204 -7.41 -5.38 -6.18
CA ILE A 204 -7.73 -5.60 -4.77
C ILE A 204 -8.36 -4.32 -4.21
N PHE A 205 -9.29 -4.45 -3.27
CA PHE A 205 -9.77 -3.31 -2.52
C PHE A 205 -8.67 -2.79 -1.58
N PRO A 206 -8.37 -1.47 -1.57
CA PRO A 206 -7.29 -0.94 -0.75
C PRO A 206 -7.58 -1.09 0.74
N SER A 207 -6.57 -1.40 1.54
CA SER A 207 -6.65 -1.31 3.00
C SER A 207 -6.91 0.13 3.42
N SER A 208 -7.71 0.33 4.45
CA SER A 208 -7.93 1.68 5.00
C SER A 208 -6.79 2.09 5.93
N VAL A 209 -6.63 3.41 6.16
CA VAL A 209 -5.71 3.92 7.18
C VAL A 209 -6.09 3.36 8.56
N ALA A 210 -7.38 3.21 8.85
CA ALA A 210 -7.87 2.62 10.09
C ALA A 210 -7.44 1.14 10.24
N ASP A 211 -7.38 0.37 9.16
CA ASP A 211 -6.89 -1.01 9.20
C ASP A 211 -5.40 -1.06 9.55
N VAL A 212 -4.60 -0.15 8.97
CA VAL A 212 -3.16 -0.05 9.25
C VAL A 212 -2.93 0.32 10.72
N MET A 213 -3.64 1.33 11.23
CA MET A 213 -3.56 1.73 12.62
C MET A 213 -3.95 0.58 13.55
N LYS A 214 -5.05 -0.11 13.27
CA LYS A 214 -5.51 -1.26 14.05
C LYS A 214 -4.52 -2.42 14.07
N VAL A 215 -3.83 -2.68 12.97
CA VAL A 215 -2.77 -3.68 12.92
C VAL A 215 -1.61 -3.27 13.81
N ALA A 216 -1.18 -2.01 13.75
CA ALA A 216 -0.11 -1.47 14.59
C ALA A 216 -0.48 -1.48 16.09
N ASP A 217 -1.71 -1.08 16.45
CA ASP A 217 -2.21 -1.10 17.84
C ASP A 217 -2.21 -2.50 18.47
N ASN A 218 -2.29 -3.53 17.64
CA ASN A 218 -2.20 -4.93 18.09
C ASN A 218 -0.76 -5.48 18.03
N ASN A 219 0.26 -4.64 17.87
CA ASN A 219 1.67 -5.03 17.70
C ASN A 219 1.89 -6.04 16.55
N LEU A 220 1.09 -5.92 15.52
CA LEU A 220 1.17 -6.74 14.31
C LEU A 220 1.75 -5.92 13.17
N THR A 221 2.16 -6.60 12.11
CA THR A 221 2.71 -5.96 10.90
C THR A 221 1.78 -6.22 9.72
N MET A 222 1.54 -5.19 8.90
CA MET A 222 0.80 -5.35 7.66
C MET A 222 1.50 -6.37 6.75
N PRO A 223 0.74 -7.19 6.01
CA PRO A 223 1.31 -8.06 5.01
C PRO A 223 2.17 -7.26 4.01
N PRO A 224 3.26 -7.84 3.50
CA PRO A 224 4.11 -7.13 2.55
C PRO A 224 3.35 -6.74 1.30
N LYS A 225 3.72 -5.57 0.75
CA LYS A 225 3.09 -5.04 -0.47
C LYS A 225 1.56 -4.95 -0.38
N SER A 226 1.04 -4.52 0.77
CA SER A 226 -0.40 -4.37 1.02
C SER A 226 -0.88 -2.92 0.99
N THR A 227 0.03 -1.95 1.12
CA THR A 227 -0.30 -0.54 1.20
C THR A 227 0.62 0.30 0.30
N TRP A 228 0.03 1.23 -0.41
CA TRP A 228 0.73 2.29 -1.12
C TRP A 228 0.20 3.62 -0.60
N PHE A 229 0.95 4.27 0.29
CA PHE A 229 0.58 5.58 0.80
C PHE A 229 0.81 6.67 -0.24
N ASP A 230 -0.12 7.61 -0.31
CA ASP A 230 -0.11 8.77 -1.19
C ASP A 230 -0.65 10.00 -0.43
N PRO A 231 -0.06 11.20 -0.60
CA PRO A 231 1.13 11.49 -1.39
C PRO A 231 2.43 10.99 -0.73
N LYS A 232 3.43 10.70 -1.55
CA LYS A 232 4.80 10.44 -1.07
C LYS A 232 5.61 11.73 -1.10
N PRO A 233 6.33 12.07 -0.02
CA PRO A 233 7.31 13.15 -0.06
C PRO A 233 8.36 12.89 -1.13
N LEU A 234 8.79 13.94 -1.83
CA LEU A 234 9.85 13.84 -2.82
C LEU A 234 11.19 13.57 -2.12
N ASP A 235 11.90 12.52 -2.54
CA ASP A 235 13.20 12.17 -1.98
C ASP A 235 14.24 13.26 -2.29
N GLY A 236 15.04 13.63 -1.28
CA GLY A 236 16.09 14.64 -1.40
C GLY A 236 15.61 16.08 -1.43
N LEU A 237 14.29 16.34 -1.31
CA LEU A 237 13.77 17.71 -1.26
C LEU A 237 14.17 18.43 0.03
N VAL A 238 14.18 17.72 1.13
CA VAL A 238 14.67 18.18 2.43
C VAL A 238 15.66 17.16 2.96
N VAL A 239 16.80 17.62 3.44
CA VAL A 239 17.88 16.80 4.00
C VAL A 239 18.16 17.27 5.42
N TYR A 240 18.32 16.34 6.34
CA TYR A 240 18.77 16.60 7.70
C TYR A 240 20.16 15.98 7.90
N GLU A 241 21.11 16.81 8.30
CA GLU A 241 22.47 16.37 8.64
C GLU A 241 22.60 16.27 10.17
N PHE A 242 23.30 15.23 10.64
CA PHE A 242 23.52 14.96 12.07
C PHE A 242 24.78 15.64 12.58
#